data_6129a09542d8a6a7a9e571c2bacc225f
#
_entry.id   6129a09542d8a6a7a9e571c2bacc225f
#
_cell.length_a   1.000
_cell.length_b   1.000
_cell.length_c   1.000
_cell.angle_alpha   90.00
_cell.angle_beta   90.00
_cell.angle_gamma   90.00
#
_symmetry.space_group_name_H-M   'P 1'
#
loop_
_entity.id
_entity.type
_entity.pdbx_description
1 polymer ?
#
loop_
_entity_poly.entity_id
_entity_poly.type
_entity_poly.pdbx_seq_one_letter_code
_entity_poly.pdbx_strand_id
1 'polypeptide(L)' 'MSDLAPLPTLPLGHYRHFKGGNYDVLGVVRHSETLEPLVLYRPRDSDVGLWVRPFAMFCAQVEVDGVRRPRFARVDAER' A
#
# COMPACT_ATOMS: atom_id res chain seq x y z
N MET A 1 25.90 9.11 -9.55
CA MET A 1 25.44 8.04 -9.26
C MET A 1 24.87 7.89 -7.93
N SER A 2 23.87 7.22 -7.85
CA SER A 2 23.10 7.12 -6.65
C SER A 2 23.46 5.89 -5.85
N ASP A 3 23.53 6.01 -4.56
CA ASP A 3 23.75 4.89 -3.69
C ASP A 3 22.47 4.44 -3.05
N LEU A 4 21.36 4.79 -3.62
CA LEU A 4 20.09 4.41 -3.03
C LEU A 4 19.85 2.92 -3.17
N ALA A 5 19.35 2.31 -2.13
CA ALA A 5 18.94 0.92 -2.20
C ALA A 5 17.74 0.79 -3.14
N PRO A 6 17.57 -0.35 -3.78
CA PRO A 6 16.39 -0.54 -4.63
C PRO A 6 15.13 -0.40 -3.80
N LEU A 7 14.06 0.07 -4.43
CA LEU A 7 12.77 0.14 -3.76
C LEU A 7 12.27 -1.27 -3.47
N PRO A 8 11.59 -1.47 -2.34
CA PRO A 8 10.96 -2.76 -2.10
C PRO A 8 9.83 -2.98 -3.09
N THR A 9 9.45 -4.22 -3.26
CA THR A 9 8.38 -4.55 -4.19
C THR A 9 7.15 -4.98 -3.44
N LEU A 10 6.01 -4.88 -4.10
CA LEU A 10 4.73 -5.20 -3.53
C LEU A 10 3.84 -5.65 -4.68
N PRO A 11 3.07 -6.73 -4.54
CA PRO A 11 2.17 -7.10 -5.62
C PRO A 11 1.20 -5.97 -5.91
N LEU A 12 0.99 -5.69 -7.16
CA LEU A 12 0.09 -4.62 -7.56
C LEU A 12 -1.33 -5.14 -7.64
N GLY A 13 -2.27 -4.22 -7.67
CA GLY A 13 -3.66 -4.57 -7.87
C GLY A 13 -4.50 -4.34 -6.64
N HIS A 14 -5.50 -5.17 -6.46
CA HIS A 14 -6.58 -4.94 -5.52
C HIS A 14 -6.18 -5.30 -4.09
N TYR A 15 -6.35 -4.35 -3.17
CA TYR A 15 -6.15 -4.57 -1.75
C TYR A 15 -7.39 -4.10 -1.00
N ARG A 16 -7.63 -4.74 0.13
CA ARG A 16 -8.75 -4.36 0.97
C ARG A 16 -8.22 -3.89 2.32
N HIS A 17 -8.64 -2.71 2.73
CA HIS A 17 -8.28 -2.15 4.02
C HIS A 17 -9.05 -2.90 5.11
N PHE A 18 -8.44 -3.05 6.29
CA PHE A 18 -9.08 -3.83 7.34
C PHE A 18 -10.41 -3.22 7.76
N LYS A 19 -10.65 -1.96 7.47
CA LYS A 19 -11.94 -1.34 7.76
C LYS A 19 -12.91 -1.46 6.59
N GLY A 20 -12.54 -2.14 5.53
CA GLY A 20 -13.46 -2.47 4.45
C GLY A 20 -13.28 -1.75 3.14
N GLY A 21 -12.47 -0.71 3.08
CA GLY A 21 -12.29 -0.01 1.82
C GLY A 21 -11.49 -0.81 0.82
N ASN A 22 -11.78 -0.64 -0.46
CA ASN A 22 -11.08 -1.33 -1.54
C ASN A 22 -10.20 -0.35 -2.29
N TYR A 23 -8.97 -0.75 -2.58
CA TYR A 23 -7.98 0.10 -3.19
C TYR A 23 -7.20 -0.64 -4.24
N ASP A 24 -6.62 0.10 -5.18
CA ASP A 24 -5.71 -0.47 -6.17
C ASP A 24 -4.32 0.07 -5.89
N VAL A 25 -3.36 -0.83 -5.75
CA VAL A 25 -1.96 -0.46 -5.62
C VAL A 25 -1.38 -0.36 -7.01
N LEU A 26 -0.78 0.80 -7.30
CA LEU A 26 -0.25 1.10 -8.60
C LEU A 26 1.26 0.95 -8.69
N GLY A 27 1.95 1.08 -7.57
CA GLY A 27 3.39 0.92 -7.57
C GLY A 27 4.00 1.36 -6.26
N VAL A 28 5.31 1.25 -6.19
CA VAL A 28 6.07 1.76 -5.07
C VAL A 28 6.95 2.86 -5.60
N VAL A 29 6.91 4.02 -4.96
CA VAL A 29 7.63 5.20 -5.42
C VAL A 29 8.51 5.69 -4.28
N ARG A 30 9.33 6.70 -4.56
CA ARG A 30 10.27 7.23 -3.59
C ARG A 30 9.89 8.66 -3.25
N HIS A 31 9.87 8.96 -1.97
CA HIS A 31 9.66 10.33 -1.52
C HIS A 31 10.83 11.16 -1.99
N SER A 32 10.57 12.28 -2.64
CA SER A 32 11.65 13.05 -3.26
C SER A 32 12.57 13.71 -2.24
N GLU A 33 12.10 13.94 -1.03
CA GLU A 33 12.91 14.60 -0.02
C GLU A 33 13.53 13.64 0.97
N THR A 34 12.75 12.72 1.50
CA THR A 34 13.26 11.79 2.50
C THR A 34 13.83 10.54 1.87
N LEU A 35 13.49 10.27 0.62
CA LEU A 35 13.92 9.10 -0.12
C LEU A 35 13.34 7.80 0.41
N GLU A 36 12.36 7.89 1.32
CA GLU A 36 11.74 6.69 1.83
C GLU A 36 10.78 6.10 0.79
N PRO A 37 10.57 4.81 0.81
CA PRO A 37 9.62 4.21 -0.13
C PRO A 37 8.18 4.48 0.27
N LEU A 38 7.35 4.75 -0.71
CA LEU A 38 5.93 5.02 -0.51
C LEU A 38 5.14 4.12 -1.44
N VAL A 39 3.98 3.65 -0.97
CA VAL A 39 3.07 2.89 -1.82
C VAL A 39 2.14 3.88 -2.50
N LEU A 40 2.04 3.79 -3.81
CA LEU A 40 1.15 4.62 -4.60
C LEU A 40 -0.12 3.84 -4.84
N TYR A 41 -1.26 4.37 -4.44
CA TYR A 41 -2.51 3.63 -4.55
C TYR A 41 -3.67 4.60 -4.63
N ARG A 42 -4.85 4.06 -4.91
CA ARG A 42 -6.06 4.88 -4.98
C ARG A 42 -7.27 4.06 -4.58
N PRO A 43 -8.34 4.72 -4.09
CA PRO A 43 -9.57 3.99 -3.82
C PRO A 43 -10.18 3.50 -5.13
N ARG A 44 -10.78 2.32 -5.09
CA ARG A 44 -11.41 1.78 -6.28
C ARG A 44 -12.74 2.43 -6.60
N ASP A 45 -13.43 2.84 -5.56
CA ASP A 45 -14.81 3.27 -5.72
C ASP A 45 -15.01 4.77 -5.76
N SER A 46 -13.94 5.53 -5.82
CA SER A 46 -14.12 6.96 -5.91
C SER A 46 -12.95 7.57 -6.66
N ASP A 47 -13.20 8.71 -7.26
CA ASP A 47 -12.22 9.36 -8.10
C ASP A 47 -11.67 10.57 -7.36
N VAL A 48 -10.96 10.32 -6.30
CA VAL A 48 -10.41 11.39 -5.47
C VAL A 48 -8.92 11.57 -5.67
N GLY A 49 -8.36 10.91 -6.68
CA GLY A 49 -6.96 11.09 -6.97
C GLY A 49 -6.11 9.96 -6.45
N LEU A 50 -4.81 10.15 -6.55
CA LEU A 50 -3.84 9.13 -6.14
C LEU A 50 -3.31 9.49 -4.78
N TRP A 51 -3.09 8.47 -3.96
CA TRP A 51 -2.60 8.64 -2.61
C TRP A 51 -1.29 7.92 -2.45
N VAL A 52 -0.50 8.34 -1.45
CA VAL A 52 0.70 7.60 -1.07
C VAL A 52 0.67 7.36 0.43
N ARG A 53 1.33 6.30 0.85
CA ARG A 53 1.48 5.98 2.27
C ARG A 53 2.86 5.36 2.44
N PRO A 54 3.59 5.66 3.50
CA PRO A 54 4.90 5.02 3.69
C PRO A 54 4.77 3.51 3.60
N PHE A 55 5.74 2.90 2.93
CA PHE A 55 5.70 1.46 2.67
C PHE A 55 5.53 0.66 3.95
N ALA A 56 6.30 1.02 4.99
CA ALA A 56 6.23 0.28 6.24
C ALA A 56 4.85 0.38 6.87
N MET A 57 4.19 1.53 6.74
CA MET A 57 2.85 1.67 7.29
C MET A 57 1.82 0.91 6.47
N PHE A 58 1.98 0.91 5.14
CA PHE A 58 1.05 0.19 4.28
C PHE A 58 1.09 -1.31 4.61
N CYS A 59 2.29 -1.83 4.86
CA CYS A 59 2.47 -3.26 5.09
C CYS A 59 2.36 -3.64 6.56
N ALA A 60 2.07 -2.69 7.44
CA ALA A 60 2.01 -2.96 8.86
C ALA A 60 0.79 -3.78 9.20
N GLN A 61 0.86 -4.47 10.33
CA GLN A 61 -0.28 -5.20 10.83
C GLN A 61 -1.01 -4.36 11.85
N VAL A 62 -2.30 -4.62 11.99
CA VAL A 62 -3.12 -3.98 12.99
C VAL A 62 -3.72 -5.07 13.86
N GLU A 63 -4.17 -4.69 15.04
CA GLU A 63 -4.78 -5.65 15.94
C GLU A 63 -6.25 -5.28 16.11
N VAL A 64 -7.15 -6.21 15.80
CA VAL A 64 -8.57 -6.01 15.90
C VAL A 64 -9.13 -7.14 16.72
N ASP A 65 -9.74 -6.81 17.86
CA ASP A 65 -10.34 -7.80 18.76
C ASP A 65 -9.32 -8.88 19.14
N GLY A 66 -8.08 -8.46 19.40
CA GLY A 66 -7.05 -9.38 19.83
C GLY A 66 -6.42 -10.21 18.71
N VAL A 67 -6.83 -9.98 17.47
CA VAL A 67 -6.30 -10.72 16.34
C VAL A 67 -5.49 -9.80 15.46
N ARG A 68 -4.28 -10.20 15.11
CA ARG A 68 -3.44 -9.41 14.23
C ARG A 68 -3.78 -9.73 12.79
N ARG A 69 -3.89 -8.71 11.99
CA ARG A 69 -4.17 -8.86 10.57
C ARG A 69 -3.52 -7.74 9.80
N PRO A 70 -3.26 -7.91 8.51
CA PRO A 70 -2.64 -6.85 7.73
C PRO A 70 -3.57 -5.65 7.63
N ARG A 71 -3.00 -4.46 7.67
CA ARG A 71 -3.78 -3.24 7.48
C ARG A 71 -4.42 -3.25 6.10
N PHE A 72 -3.68 -3.72 5.08
CA PHE A 72 -4.22 -3.91 3.73
C PHE A 72 -3.92 -5.34 3.32
N ALA A 73 -4.94 -6.06 2.92
CA ALA A 73 -4.79 -7.45 2.48
C ALA A 73 -5.01 -7.53 0.98
N ARG A 74 -4.13 -8.20 0.29
CA ARG A 74 -4.29 -8.34 -1.14
C ARG A 74 -5.46 -9.26 -1.46
N VAL A 75 -6.27 -8.83 -2.40
CA VAL A 75 -7.40 -9.62 -2.86
C VAL A 75 -7.00 -10.20 -4.21
N ASP A 76 -6.69 -11.49 -4.23
CA ASP A 76 -6.18 -12.05 -5.45
C ASP A 76 -7.10 -13.00 -6.14
N ALA A 77 -8.30 -13.05 -5.79
CA ALA A 77 -9.18 -13.99 -6.41
C ALA A 77 -10.14 -13.38 -7.32
N GLU A 78 -9.68 -12.52 -8.11
CA GLU A 78 -10.57 -11.92 -9.02
C GLU A 78 -10.73 -12.82 -10.18
N ARG A 79 -11.54 -13.73 -10.13
CA ARG A 79 -11.69 -14.58 -11.27
C ARG A 79 -13.04 -14.69 -11.76
#